data_4accdc359958c51c96ec7ceb4854ae52
#
_entry.id   4accdc359958c51c96ec7ceb4854ae52
#
_cell.length_a   1.000
_cell.length_b   1.000
_cell.length_c   1.000
_cell.angle_alpha   90.00
_cell.angle_beta   90.00
_cell.angle_gamma   90.00
#
_symmetry.space_group_name_H-M   'P 1'
#
loop_
_entity.id
_entity.type
_entity.pdbx_description
1 polymer ?
#
loop_
_entity_poly.entity_id
_entity_poly.type
_entity_poly.pdbx_seq_one_letter_code
_entity_poly.pdbx_strand_id
1 'polypeptide(L)'
;KTLDSIIKLIGITLLISTLAAFTLTLWNGPVSEGELFGDFSWKGSDALFLIALMGWMPTAVDLSAWNSLWTLERIEQTNYKPSLKETIREFNFGYLVSAFLSVCFLTLGTYIMFDSGETLSGSGAVFASQVVTLFTSSIGEWSYIIIAAASFSIMLGTFIAVMDGYGRALSRTATLVLKKEKDTSKAYNISLLLTASGAFGLIYYYLISAQNGQGFKSLVDVATTLSFLVAPFIAIANYSLVTNKDFPAHGKPPKWLRVLSVLGILFLVIFSIFGSIEIYKLYF
;
A
#
# COMPACT_ATOMS: atom_id res chain seq x y z
N LYS A 1 15.15 -2.26 20.27
CA LYS A 1 16.43 -2.12 19.53
C LYS A 1 16.73 -3.34 18.66
N THR A 2 16.69 -4.58 19.19
CA THR A 2 16.99 -5.81 18.45
C THR A 2 15.99 -6.05 17.31
N LEU A 3 14.68 -5.96 17.60
CA LEU A 3 13.62 -6.12 16.60
C LEU A 3 13.74 -5.07 15.47
N ASP A 4 13.99 -3.82 15.82
CA ASP A 4 14.16 -2.71 14.86
C ASP A 4 15.37 -2.95 13.92
N SER A 5 16.47 -3.47 14.48
CA SER A 5 17.66 -3.84 13.68
C SER A 5 17.41 -5.01 12.74
N ILE A 6 16.66 -6.02 13.20
CA ILE A 6 16.29 -7.18 12.38
C ILE A 6 15.38 -6.74 11.23
N ILE A 7 14.36 -5.92 11.47
CA ILE A 7 13.46 -5.39 10.44
C ILE A 7 14.24 -4.57 9.40
N LYS A 8 15.19 -3.75 9.84
CA LYS A 8 16.06 -2.98 8.92
C LYS A 8 16.92 -3.89 8.04
N LEU A 9 17.55 -4.90 8.64
CA LEU A 9 18.36 -5.87 7.89
C LEU A 9 17.52 -6.59 6.83
N ILE A 10 16.34 -7.06 7.21
CA ILE A 10 15.41 -7.74 6.30
C ILE A 10 14.97 -6.80 5.18
N GLY A 11 14.61 -5.55 5.50
CA GLY A 11 14.25 -4.54 4.50
C GLY A 11 15.37 -4.25 3.50
N ILE A 12 16.61 -4.15 3.98
CA ILE A 12 17.80 -3.97 3.11
C ILE A 12 18.00 -5.21 2.23
N THR A 13 17.86 -6.41 2.78
CA THR A 13 17.99 -7.66 2.02
C THR A 13 16.97 -7.73 0.89
N LEU A 14 15.70 -7.40 1.17
CA LEU A 14 14.66 -7.39 0.15
C LEU A 14 14.91 -6.29 -0.90
N LEU A 15 15.34 -5.11 -0.48
CA LEU A 15 15.70 -4.03 -1.41
C LEU A 15 16.80 -4.49 -2.39
N ILE A 16 17.88 -5.05 -1.86
CA ILE A 16 18.99 -5.55 -2.68
C ILE A 16 18.52 -6.69 -3.60
N SER A 17 17.73 -7.63 -3.09
CA SER A 17 17.18 -8.74 -3.87
C SER A 17 16.28 -8.25 -5.00
N THR A 18 15.42 -7.25 -4.73
CA THR A 18 14.54 -6.65 -5.75
C THR A 18 15.36 -5.97 -6.84
N LEU A 19 16.39 -5.20 -6.48
CA LEU A 19 17.26 -4.54 -7.45
C LEU A 19 18.08 -5.56 -8.26
N ALA A 20 18.56 -6.62 -7.63
CA ALA A 20 19.26 -7.69 -8.32
C ALA A 20 18.34 -8.42 -9.30
N ALA A 21 17.15 -8.85 -8.85
CA ALA A 21 16.15 -9.48 -9.71
C ALA A 21 15.77 -8.57 -10.89
N PHE A 22 15.47 -7.32 -10.64
CA PHE A 22 15.14 -6.33 -11.67
C PHE A 22 16.26 -6.18 -12.71
N THR A 23 17.50 -6.02 -12.26
CA THR A 23 18.65 -5.86 -13.15
C THR A 23 18.89 -7.12 -13.99
N LEU A 24 18.82 -8.32 -13.37
CA LEU A 24 18.99 -9.59 -14.07
C LEU A 24 17.86 -9.84 -15.07
N THR A 25 16.63 -9.50 -14.72
CA THR A 25 15.48 -9.63 -15.62
C THR A 25 15.60 -8.72 -16.83
N LEU A 26 16.03 -7.46 -16.63
CA LEU A 26 16.29 -6.56 -17.76
C LEU A 26 17.44 -7.06 -18.66
N TRP A 27 18.46 -7.68 -18.06
CA TRP A 27 19.60 -8.23 -18.81
C TRP A 27 19.21 -9.44 -19.64
N ASN A 28 18.41 -10.34 -19.07
CA ASN A 28 18.00 -11.58 -19.74
C ASN A 28 16.84 -11.36 -20.74
N GLY A 29 16.12 -10.25 -20.65
CA GLY A 29 14.94 -9.98 -21.45
C GLY A 29 13.68 -10.70 -20.93
N PRO A 30 12.52 -10.51 -21.60
CA PRO A 30 11.27 -11.16 -21.24
C PRO A 30 11.35 -12.68 -21.51
N VAL A 31 10.68 -13.47 -20.67
CA VAL A 31 10.59 -14.94 -20.80
C VAL A 31 9.72 -15.33 -22.00
N SER A 32 8.72 -14.54 -22.33
CA SER A 32 7.85 -14.74 -23.49
C SER A 32 8.22 -13.77 -24.62
N GLU A 33 8.19 -14.25 -25.88
CA GLU A 33 8.36 -13.43 -27.09
C GLU A 33 7.06 -12.69 -27.49
N GLY A 34 5.99 -12.79 -26.68
CA GLY A 34 4.71 -12.12 -26.91
C GLY A 34 4.82 -10.60 -26.87
N GLU A 35 3.78 -9.94 -27.39
CA GLU A 35 3.69 -8.48 -27.35
C GLU A 35 3.63 -7.98 -25.90
N LEU A 36 4.61 -7.15 -25.48
CA LEU A 36 4.66 -6.55 -24.15
C LEU A 36 3.46 -5.62 -23.84
N PHE A 37 2.76 -5.20 -24.89
CA PHE A 37 1.56 -4.38 -24.81
C PHE A 37 0.38 -5.17 -25.33
N GLY A 38 -0.40 -5.75 -24.41
CA GLY A 38 -1.66 -6.39 -24.76
C GLY A 38 -2.78 -5.38 -25.05
N ASP A 39 -3.87 -5.86 -25.62
CA ASP A 39 -5.08 -5.05 -25.84
C ASP A 39 -5.73 -4.69 -24.50
N PHE A 40 -5.59 -3.43 -24.09
CA PHE A 40 -6.23 -2.91 -22.88
C PHE A 40 -7.59 -2.30 -23.20
N SER A 41 -8.63 -2.75 -22.51
CA SER A 41 -9.98 -2.19 -22.60
C SER A 41 -10.29 -1.25 -21.42
N TRP A 42 -10.74 -0.03 -21.73
CA TRP A 42 -11.25 0.90 -20.69
C TRP A 42 -12.61 0.48 -20.10
N LYS A 43 -13.04 -0.76 -20.31
CA LYS A 43 -14.33 -1.31 -19.86
C LYS A 43 -14.14 -2.69 -19.22
N GLY A 44 -15.08 -3.05 -18.34
CA GLY A 44 -15.12 -4.38 -17.74
C GLY A 44 -13.96 -4.66 -16.78
N SER A 45 -13.41 -5.87 -16.85
CA SER A 45 -12.40 -6.37 -15.91
C SER A 45 -11.11 -5.56 -15.88
N ASP A 46 -10.64 -5.09 -17.06
CA ASP A 46 -9.38 -4.37 -17.18
C ASP A 46 -9.44 -3.00 -16.51
N ALA A 47 -10.55 -2.29 -16.70
CA ALA A 47 -10.80 -1.03 -16.03
C ALA A 47 -10.88 -1.19 -14.50
N LEU A 48 -11.57 -2.23 -14.03
CA LEU A 48 -11.67 -2.52 -12.58
C LEU A 48 -10.32 -2.92 -11.99
N PHE A 49 -9.52 -3.70 -12.72
CA PHE A 49 -8.16 -4.04 -12.30
C PHE A 49 -7.29 -2.78 -12.16
N LEU A 50 -7.36 -1.84 -13.13
CA LEU A 50 -6.61 -0.59 -13.07
C LEU A 50 -7.02 0.25 -11.85
N ILE A 51 -8.31 0.32 -11.54
CA ILE A 51 -8.83 1.03 -10.35
C ILE A 51 -8.31 0.38 -9.06
N ALA A 52 -8.38 -0.94 -8.97
CA ALA A 52 -7.84 -1.68 -7.84
C ALA A 52 -6.34 -1.46 -7.68
N LEU A 53 -5.57 -1.52 -8.78
CA LEU A 53 -4.14 -1.25 -8.79
C LEU A 53 -3.83 0.17 -8.25
N MET A 54 -4.54 1.19 -8.74
CA MET A 54 -4.36 2.58 -8.28
C MET A 54 -4.76 2.79 -6.82
N GLY A 55 -5.54 1.90 -6.22
CA GLY A 55 -5.96 1.98 -4.83
C GLY A 55 -4.80 1.86 -3.83
N TRP A 56 -3.82 1.02 -4.15
CA TRP A 56 -2.67 0.74 -3.26
C TRP A 56 -1.30 1.03 -3.88
N MET A 57 -1.21 1.37 -5.15
CA MET A 57 0.07 1.64 -5.82
C MET A 57 0.31 3.15 -6.01
N PRO A 58 1.46 3.68 -5.57
CA PRO A 58 2.54 3.04 -4.79
C PRO A 58 2.21 2.90 -3.31
N THR A 59 1.17 3.56 -2.81
CA THR A 59 0.64 3.46 -1.44
C THR A 59 -0.78 4.02 -1.37
N ALA A 60 -1.58 3.51 -0.45
CA ALA A 60 -2.94 3.95 -0.25
C ALA A 60 -3.02 5.39 0.32
N VAL A 61 -3.88 6.23 -0.26
CA VAL A 61 -4.03 7.65 0.14
C VAL A 61 -4.67 7.79 1.53
N ASP A 62 -5.53 6.84 1.92
CA ASP A 62 -6.20 6.80 3.21
C ASP A 62 -5.23 6.66 4.40
N LEU A 63 -4.02 6.11 4.16
CA LEU A 63 -2.97 6.00 5.17
C LEU A 63 -2.17 7.29 5.40
N SER A 64 -2.47 8.37 4.69
CA SER A 64 -1.70 9.63 4.74
C SER A 64 -1.60 10.24 6.15
N ALA A 65 -2.61 10.03 7.01
CA ALA A 65 -2.58 10.50 8.40
C ALA A 65 -1.59 9.75 9.31
N TRP A 66 -1.22 8.50 8.96
CA TRP A 66 -0.36 7.66 9.82
C TRP A 66 1.05 8.22 9.98
N ASN A 67 1.61 8.78 8.91
CA ASN A 67 2.93 9.42 8.97
C ASN A 67 2.99 10.53 10.04
N SER A 68 1.92 11.33 10.16
CA SER A 68 1.83 12.37 11.18
C SER A 68 1.72 11.77 12.60
N LEU A 69 0.93 10.71 12.77
CA LEU A 69 0.75 10.03 14.05
C LEU A 69 2.06 9.37 14.51
N TRP A 70 2.76 8.69 13.61
CA TRP A 70 4.06 8.08 13.93
C TRP A 70 5.16 9.10 14.18
N THR A 71 5.15 10.24 13.48
CA THR A 71 6.09 11.33 13.75
C THR A 71 5.89 11.88 15.15
N LEU A 72 4.65 12.11 15.59
CA LEU A 72 4.35 12.56 16.95
C LEU A 72 4.84 11.56 17.99
N GLU A 73 4.55 10.28 17.81
CA GLU A 73 5.01 9.21 18.68
C GLU A 73 6.55 9.13 18.75
N ARG A 74 7.21 9.28 17.61
CA ARG A 74 8.67 9.25 17.53
C ARG A 74 9.29 10.43 18.28
N ILE A 75 8.68 11.60 18.22
CA ILE A 75 9.09 12.78 18.99
C ILE A 75 9.02 12.49 20.49
N GLU A 76 7.92 11.88 20.95
CA GLU A 76 7.76 11.51 22.38
C GLU A 76 8.80 10.47 22.83
N GLN A 77 9.07 9.46 22.00
CA GLN A 77 10.03 8.38 22.33
C GLN A 77 11.49 8.84 22.36
N THR A 78 11.85 9.79 21.47
CA THR A 78 13.25 10.17 21.28
C THR A 78 13.59 11.52 21.88
N ASN A 79 12.60 12.30 22.32
CA ASN A 79 12.73 13.71 22.68
C ASN A 79 13.38 14.59 21.59
N TYR A 80 13.38 14.12 20.33
CA TYR A 80 13.91 14.84 19.19
C TYR A 80 12.76 15.34 18.32
N LYS A 81 12.67 16.65 18.13
CA LYS A 81 11.65 17.29 17.28
C LYS A 81 12.30 17.68 15.95
N PRO A 82 12.02 16.92 14.87
CA PRO A 82 12.57 17.24 13.56
C PRO A 82 12.01 18.57 13.04
N SER A 83 12.79 19.26 12.23
CA SER A 83 12.30 20.42 11.47
C SER A 83 11.35 19.97 10.36
N LEU A 84 10.46 20.87 9.92
CA LEU A 84 9.55 20.60 8.81
C LEU A 84 10.32 20.16 7.55
N LYS A 85 11.49 20.74 7.29
CA LYS A 85 12.33 20.40 6.13
C LYS A 85 12.87 18.96 6.22
N GLU A 86 13.27 18.52 7.38
CA GLU A 86 13.72 17.14 7.62
C GLU A 86 12.57 16.15 7.41
N THR A 87 11.40 16.42 8.00
CA THR A 87 10.21 15.57 7.85
C THR A 87 9.77 15.45 6.38
N ILE A 88 9.74 16.57 5.63
CA ILE A 88 9.38 16.53 4.20
C ILE A 88 10.44 15.78 3.39
N ARG A 89 11.74 15.95 3.70
CA ARG A 89 12.82 15.24 2.99
C ARG A 89 12.74 13.73 3.22
N GLU A 90 12.52 13.31 4.45
CA GLU A 90 12.35 11.90 4.82
C GLU A 90 11.14 11.28 4.10
N PHE A 91 10.00 11.97 4.15
CA PHE A 91 8.78 11.54 3.45
C PHE A 91 9.00 11.40 1.94
N ASN A 92 9.56 12.43 1.30
CA ASN A 92 9.80 12.43 -0.15
C ASN A 92 10.77 11.33 -0.55
N PHE A 93 11.83 11.09 0.24
CA PHE A 93 12.77 10.02 -0.03
C PHE A 93 12.11 8.64 0.06
N GLY A 94 11.35 8.38 1.13
CA GLY A 94 10.62 7.14 1.28
C GLY A 94 9.61 6.91 0.15
N TYR A 95 8.88 7.95 -0.23
CA TYR A 95 7.89 7.86 -1.31
C TYR A 95 8.54 7.60 -2.68
N LEU A 96 9.66 8.26 -2.99
CA LEU A 96 10.41 8.02 -4.22
C LEU A 96 10.96 6.59 -4.29
N VAL A 97 11.49 6.08 -3.19
CA VAL A 97 11.95 4.68 -3.12
C VAL A 97 10.79 3.71 -3.35
N SER A 98 9.64 3.94 -2.72
CA SER A 98 8.45 3.11 -2.91
C SER A 98 7.95 3.15 -4.36
N ALA A 99 7.90 4.33 -4.98
CA ALA A 99 7.51 4.48 -6.38
C ALA A 99 8.48 3.76 -7.32
N PHE A 100 9.78 3.87 -7.08
CA PHE A 100 10.79 3.16 -7.87
C PHE A 100 10.67 1.64 -7.73
N LEU A 101 10.49 1.14 -6.50
CA LEU A 101 10.27 -0.29 -6.27
C LEU A 101 9.00 -0.80 -6.93
N SER A 102 7.93 0.01 -6.95
CA SER A 102 6.70 -0.34 -7.68
C SER A 102 6.97 -0.57 -9.16
N VAL A 103 7.81 0.25 -9.80
CA VAL A 103 8.23 0.05 -11.20
C VAL A 103 9.05 -1.24 -11.33
N CYS A 104 9.97 -1.53 -10.39
CA CYS A 104 10.72 -2.77 -10.40
C CYS A 104 9.81 -4.00 -10.36
N PHE A 105 8.84 -4.01 -9.44
CA PHE A 105 7.87 -5.12 -9.33
C PHE A 105 6.99 -5.26 -10.57
N LEU A 106 6.53 -4.15 -11.15
CA LEU A 106 5.76 -4.16 -12.38
C LEU A 106 6.57 -4.78 -13.53
N THR A 107 7.83 -4.38 -13.67
CA THR A 107 8.74 -4.94 -14.69
C THR A 107 8.97 -6.42 -14.47
N LEU A 108 9.23 -6.86 -13.24
CA LEU A 108 9.38 -8.29 -12.91
C LEU A 108 8.13 -9.08 -13.29
N GLY A 109 6.94 -8.59 -12.93
CA GLY A 109 5.67 -9.21 -13.30
C GLY A 109 5.49 -9.31 -14.81
N THR A 110 5.78 -8.22 -15.54
CA THR A 110 5.64 -8.18 -17.00
C THR A 110 6.65 -9.11 -17.70
N TYR A 111 7.90 -9.08 -17.31
CA TYR A 111 8.95 -9.84 -18.02
C TYR A 111 8.94 -11.33 -17.71
N ILE A 112 8.49 -11.74 -16.52
CA ILE A 112 8.56 -13.14 -16.09
C ILE A 112 7.21 -13.84 -16.21
N MET A 113 6.10 -13.15 -15.93
CA MET A 113 4.78 -13.78 -15.84
C MET A 113 3.86 -13.47 -17.00
N PHE A 114 4.00 -12.29 -17.65
CA PHE A 114 3.13 -11.93 -18.75
C PHE A 114 3.32 -12.89 -19.92
N ASP A 115 2.22 -13.42 -20.45
CA ASP A 115 2.17 -14.38 -21.55
C ASP A 115 2.98 -15.70 -21.32
N SER A 116 3.41 -15.96 -20.09
CA SER A 116 4.05 -17.23 -19.71
C SER A 116 3.06 -18.41 -19.58
N GLY A 117 1.75 -18.12 -19.68
CA GLY A 117 0.68 -19.07 -19.39
C GLY A 117 0.42 -19.28 -17.90
N GLU A 118 1.21 -18.70 -17.02
CA GLU A 118 1.00 -18.75 -15.58
C GLU A 118 0.06 -17.62 -15.12
N THR A 119 -0.97 -17.97 -14.36
CA THR A 119 -1.87 -17.01 -13.72
C THR A 119 -1.61 -16.96 -12.22
N LEU A 120 -1.62 -15.78 -11.64
CA LEU A 120 -1.52 -15.62 -10.19
C LEU A 120 -2.71 -16.27 -9.50
N SER A 121 -2.42 -17.10 -8.50
CA SER A 121 -3.43 -17.83 -7.77
C SER A 121 -4.30 -16.91 -6.90
N GLY A 122 -5.58 -17.19 -6.84
CA GLY A 122 -6.49 -16.57 -5.87
C GLY A 122 -6.34 -17.10 -4.44
N SER A 123 -5.52 -18.14 -4.23
CA SER A 123 -5.17 -18.66 -2.90
C SER A 123 -3.94 -17.95 -2.36
N GLY A 124 -4.01 -17.38 -1.14
CA GLY A 124 -2.92 -16.63 -0.54
C GLY A 124 -1.61 -17.42 -0.37
N ALA A 125 -1.69 -18.70 -0.04
CA ALA A 125 -0.51 -19.55 0.13
C ALA A 125 0.20 -19.83 -1.20
N VAL A 126 -0.55 -20.15 -2.25
CA VAL A 126 -0.02 -20.39 -3.59
C VAL A 126 0.53 -19.09 -4.18
N PHE A 127 -0.20 -17.98 -4.02
CA PHE A 127 0.25 -16.65 -4.43
C PHE A 127 1.60 -16.28 -3.79
N ALA A 128 1.75 -16.48 -2.48
CA ALA A 128 3.02 -16.21 -1.79
C ALA A 128 4.18 -17.03 -2.36
N SER A 129 3.94 -18.32 -2.66
CA SER A 129 4.93 -19.17 -3.33
C SER A 129 5.29 -18.65 -4.72
N GLN A 130 4.29 -18.26 -5.52
CA GLN A 130 4.52 -17.70 -6.86
C GLN A 130 5.35 -16.40 -6.81
N VAL A 131 5.10 -15.53 -5.83
CA VAL A 131 5.91 -14.31 -5.64
C VAL A 131 7.36 -14.65 -5.30
N VAL A 132 7.61 -15.64 -4.43
CA VAL A 132 8.98 -16.07 -4.13
C VAL A 132 9.64 -16.65 -5.38
N THR A 133 8.94 -17.47 -6.16
CA THR A 133 9.44 -18.06 -7.41
C THR A 133 9.78 -16.98 -8.45
N LEU A 134 9.01 -15.89 -8.51
CA LEU A 134 9.29 -14.74 -9.38
C LEU A 134 10.73 -14.20 -9.18
N PHE A 135 11.17 -14.11 -7.93
CA PHE A 135 12.53 -13.68 -7.62
C PHE A 135 13.56 -14.76 -7.88
N THR A 136 13.26 -16.00 -7.49
CA THR A 136 14.22 -17.11 -7.60
C THR A 136 14.48 -17.50 -9.04
N SER A 137 13.49 -17.39 -9.93
CA SER A 137 13.68 -17.61 -11.36
C SER A 137 14.69 -16.65 -12.00
N SER A 138 14.79 -15.42 -11.48
CA SER A 138 15.74 -14.41 -11.97
C SER A 138 17.12 -14.50 -11.30
N ILE A 139 17.17 -14.82 -10.00
CA ILE A 139 18.42 -14.79 -9.19
C ILE A 139 19.08 -16.19 -9.14
N GLY A 140 18.26 -17.24 -9.05
CA GLY A 140 18.67 -18.64 -8.92
C GLY A 140 18.06 -19.31 -7.69
N GLU A 141 17.86 -20.62 -7.76
CA GLU A 141 17.20 -21.45 -6.75
C GLU A 141 17.82 -21.36 -5.34
N TRP A 142 19.12 -21.09 -5.24
CA TRP A 142 19.80 -20.90 -3.95
C TRP A 142 19.23 -19.73 -3.14
N SER A 143 18.60 -18.77 -3.79
CA SER A 143 18.02 -17.58 -3.15
C SER A 143 16.65 -17.83 -2.50
N TYR A 144 16.00 -18.96 -2.77
CA TYR A 144 14.63 -19.26 -2.31
C TYR A 144 14.42 -19.05 -0.81
N ILE A 145 15.28 -19.66 0.03
CA ILE A 145 15.13 -19.56 1.49
C ILE A 145 15.29 -18.12 1.97
N ILE A 146 16.24 -17.37 1.38
CA ILE A 146 16.50 -15.98 1.75
C ILE A 146 15.32 -15.09 1.38
N ILE A 147 14.81 -15.25 0.15
CA ILE A 147 13.68 -14.48 -0.36
C ILE A 147 12.39 -14.81 0.42
N ALA A 148 12.13 -16.09 0.68
CA ALA A 148 10.97 -16.52 1.46
C ALA A 148 11.00 -15.96 2.89
N ALA A 149 12.14 -16.04 3.57
CA ALA A 149 12.31 -15.48 4.92
C ALA A 149 12.18 -13.96 4.93
N ALA A 150 12.74 -13.27 3.95
CA ALA A 150 12.62 -11.82 3.81
C ALA A 150 11.17 -11.40 3.54
N SER A 151 10.49 -12.07 2.61
CA SER A 151 9.08 -11.82 2.28
C SER A 151 8.17 -12.03 3.50
N PHE A 152 8.32 -13.16 4.21
CA PHE A 152 7.57 -13.43 5.44
C PHE A 152 7.79 -12.33 6.49
N SER A 153 9.04 -11.95 6.72
CA SER A 153 9.37 -10.97 7.76
C SER A 153 8.85 -9.57 7.41
N ILE A 154 8.84 -9.18 6.13
CA ILE A 154 8.26 -7.92 5.69
C ILE A 154 6.75 -7.94 5.83
N MET A 155 6.08 -9.03 5.43
CA MET A 155 4.64 -9.16 5.61
C MET A 155 4.25 -9.09 7.09
N LEU A 156 5.01 -9.75 7.98
CA LEU A 156 4.80 -9.66 9.42
C LEU A 156 5.02 -8.23 9.94
N GLY A 157 6.09 -7.55 9.50
CA GLY A 157 6.36 -6.16 9.85
C GLY A 157 5.27 -5.21 9.38
N THR A 158 4.78 -5.40 8.15
CA THR A 158 3.66 -4.65 7.59
C THR A 158 2.38 -4.88 8.39
N PHE A 159 2.08 -6.14 8.74
CA PHE A 159 0.92 -6.47 9.59
C PHE A 159 0.95 -5.72 10.92
N ILE A 160 2.10 -5.71 11.61
CA ILE A 160 2.28 -4.99 12.87
C ILE A 160 2.10 -3.48 12.66
N ALA A 161 2.69 -2.91 11.59
CA ALA A 161 2.57 -1.49 11.28
C ALA A 161 1.13 -1.07 10.95
N VAL A 162 0.41 -1.89 10.20
CA VAL A 162 -1.01 -1.65 9.84
C VAL A 162 -1.89 -1.70 11.09
N MET A 163 -1.69 -2.69 11.95
CA MET A 163 -2.42 -2.79 13.23
C MET A 163 -2.17 -1.56 14.12
N ASP A 164 -0.91 -1.14 14.27
CA ASP A 164 -0.56 0.05 15.04
C ASP A 164 -1.14 1.34 14.41
N GLY A 165 -1.03 1.49 13.09
CA GLY A 165 -1.53 2.65 12.36
C GLY A 165 -3.04 2.83 12.51
N TYR A 166 -3.84 1.78 12.29
CA TYR A 166 -5.29 1.82 12.51
C TYR A 166 -5.64 2.01 13.98
N GLY A 167 -4.95 1.31 14.90
CA GLY A 167 -5.14 1.48 16.33
C GLY A 167 -5.00 2.94 16.77
N ARG A 168 -3.95 3.62 16.32
CA ARG A 168 -3.70 5.04 16.60
C ARG A 168 -4.71 5.96 15.91
N ALA A 169 -5.00 5.73 14.63
CA ALA A 169 -5.94 6.56 13.89
C ALA A 169 -7.34 6.51 14.49
N LEU A 170 -7.87 5.32 14.78
CA LEU A 170 -9.17 5.13 15.40
C LEU A 170 -9.22 5.70 16.82
N SER A 171 -8.19 5.45 17.64
CA SER A 171 -8.07 5.99 18.99
C SER A 171 -8.09 7.52 18.97
N ARG A 172 -7.28 8.14 18.10
CA ARG A 172 -7.23 9.59 17.99
C ARG A 172 -8.55 10.17 17.49
N THR A 173 -9.17 9.56 16.51
CA THR A 173 -10.49 9.98 16.01
C THR A 173 -11.55 9.88 17.11
N ALA A 174 -11.59 8.76 17.84
CA ALA A 174 -12.52 8.57 18.94
C ALA A 174 -12.36 9.63 20.04
N THR A 175 -11.12 9.94 20.44
CA THR A 175 -10.85 10.97 21.46
C THR A 175 -11.28 12.35 21.00
N LEU A 176 -11.07 12.70 19.73
CA LEU A 176 -11.50 13.98 19.15
C LEU A 176 -13.01 14.10 19.06
N VAL A 177 -13.70 13.06 18.57
CA VAL A 177 -15.16 13.04 18.40
C VAL A 177 -15.87 13.06 19.77
N LEU A 178 -15.38 12.27 20.72
CA LEU A 178 -15.97 12.17 22.05
C LEU A 178 -15.57 13.33 22.99
N LYS A 179 -14.66 14.21 22.55
CA LYS A 179 -14.12 15.32 23.35
C LYS A 179 -13.59 14.87 24.73
N LYS A 180 -13.07 13.65 24.79
CA LYS A 180 -12.51 13.06 26.01
C LYS A 180 -11.00 13.03 25.87
N GLU A 181 -10.29 13.84 26.66
CA GLU A 181 -8.83 13.86 26.70
C GLU A 181 -8.23 12.70 27.52
N LYS A 182 -9.06 11.91 28.22
CA LYS A 182 -8.57 10.90 29.18
C LYS A 182 -8.58 9.48 28.58
N ASP A 183 -7.44 8.81 28.80
CA ASP A 183 -7.18 7.40 28.61
C ASP A 183 -6.95 6.95 27.14
N THR A 184 -5.97 7.59 26.50
CA THR A 184 -5.48 7.25 25.14
C THR A 184 -5.09 5.77 25.04
N SER A 185 -4.60 5.17 26.12
CA SER A 185 -4.20 3.75 26.16
C SER A 185 -5.39 2.79 26.04
N LYS A 186 -6.49 3.06 26.75
CA LYS A 186 -7.71 2.22 26.62
C LYS A 186 -8.35 2.37 25.26
N ALA A 187 -8.44 3.59 24.74
CA ALA A 187 -8.98 3.84 23.41
C ALA A 187 -8.14 3.12 22.33
N TYR A 188 -6.81 3.15 22.47
CA TYR A 188 -5.90 2.43 21.57
C TYR A 188 -6.12 0.92 21.64
N ASN A 189 -6.16 0.32 22.82
CA ASN A 189 -6.36 -1.12 22.97
C ASN A 189 -7.72 -1.59 22.42
N ILE A 190 -8.78 -0.82 22.66
CA ILE A 190 -10.12 -1.08 22.11
C ILE A 190 -10.07 -1.00 20.57
N SER A 191 -9.45 0.03 20.02
CA SER A 191 -9.30 0.20 18.59
C SER A 191 -8.53 -0.94 17.94
N LEU A 192 -7.46 -1.41 18.61
CA LEU A 192 -6.66 -2.55 18.17
C LEU A 192 -7.48 -3.84 18.16
N LEU A 193 -8.26 -4.08 19.21
CA LEU A 193 -9.15 -5.25 19.30
C LEU A 193 -10.25 -5.21 18.21
N LEU A 194 -10.85 -4.04 17.97
CA LEU A 194 -11.85 -3.87 16.92
C LEU A 194 -11.25 -4.14 15.53
N THR A 195 -10.07 -3.58 15.25
CA THR A 195 -9.38 -3.80 13.98
C THR A 195 -9.03 -5.28 13.80
N ALA A 196 -8.47 -5.93 14.83
CA ALA A 196 -8.15 -7.35 14.79
C ALA A 196 -9.39 -8.22 14.56
N SER A 197 -10.46 -7.97 15.34
CA SER A 197 -11.72 -8.72 15.19
C SER A 197 -12.34 -8.55 13.81
N GLY A 198 -12.33 -7.32 13.25
CA GLY A 198 -12.79 -7.03 11.91
C GLY A 198 -11.94 -7.76 10.84
N ALA A 199 -10.61 -7.74 10.98
CA ALA A 199 -9.70 -8.46 10.09
C ALA A 199 -9.94 -9.97 10.12
N PHE A 200 -10.08 -10.58 11.31
CA PHE A 200 -10.42 -12.00 11.44
C PHE A 200 -11.79 -12.33 10.82
N GLY A 201 -12.78 -11.47 11.01
CA GLY A 201 -14.10 -11.62 10.38
C GLY A 201 -14.02 -11.61 8.86
N LEU A 202 -13.27 -10.70 8.26
CA LEU A 202 -13.04 -10.63 6.81
C LEU A 202 -12.26 -11.84 6.29
N ILE A 203 -11.21 -12.25 7.00
CA ILE A 203 -10.43 -13.45 6.66
C ILE A 203 -11.34 -14.70 6.70
N TYR A 204 -12.14 -14.84 7.74
CA TYR A 204 -13.09 -15.94 7.84
C TYR A 204 -14.07 -15.95 6.68
N TYR A 205 -14.68 -14.80 6.37
CA TYR A 205 -15.65 -14.68 5.29
C TYR A 205 -15.04 -15.01 3.91
N TYR A 206 -13.92 -14.38 3.57
CA TYR A 206 -13.33 -14.53 2.24
C TYR A 206 -12.53 -15.82 2.04
N LEU A 207 -11.80 -16.31 3.05
CA LEU A 207 -10.93 -17.47 2.89
C LEU A 207 -11.64 -18.79 3.24
N ILE A 208 -12.58 -18.79 4.18
CA ILE A 208 -13.25 -20.01 4.64
C ILE A 208 -14.60 -20.20 3.95
N SER A 209 -15.39 -19.13 3.76
CA SER A 209 -16.70 -19.21 3.10
C SER A 209 -16.61 -19.23 1.58
N ALA A 210 -15.54 -18.71 0.98
CA ALA A 210 -15.36 -18.74 -0.47
C ALA A 210 -14.89 -20.14 -0.92
N GLN A 211 -15.81 -20.95 -1.40
CA GLN A 211 -15.55 -22.35 -1.82
C GLN A 211 -14.68 -22.49 -3.08
N ASN A 212 -14.33 -21.42 -3.78
CA ASN A 212 -13.70 -21.45 -5.11
C ASN A 212 -12.18 -21.23 -5.09
N GLY A 213 -11.52 -21.16 -3.93
CA GLY A 213 -10.09 -20.89 -3.85
C GLY A 213 -9.67 -19.47 -4.28
N GLN A 214 -10.62 -18.59 -4.63
CA GLN A 214 -10.37 -17.21 -5.09
C GLN A 214 -10.54 -16.16 -3.98
N GLY A 215 -10.75 -16.59 -2.75
CA GLY A 215 -11.10 -15.69 -1.64
C GLY A 215 -10.06 -14.61 -1.33
N PHE A 216 -8.77 -14.95 -1.41
CA PHE A 216 -7.69 -13.98 -1.20
C PHE A 216 -7.71 -12.88 -2.27
N LYS A 217 -7.80 -13.26 -3.54
CA LYS A 217 -7.88 -12.29 -4.64
C LYS A 217 -9.09 -11.37 -4.48
N SER A 218 -10.26 -11.92 -4.21
CA SER A 218 -11.49 -11.15 -4.01
C SER A 218 -11.38 -10.17 -2.83
N LEU A 219 -10.75 -10.58 -1.73
CA LEU A 219 -10.48 -9.70 -0.59
C LEU A 219 -9.58 -8.52 -0.99
N VAL A 220 -8.50 -8.79 -1.71
CA VAL A 220 -7.57 -7.76 -2.17
C VAL A 220 -8.25 -6.81 -3.15
N ASP A 221 -8.98 -7.32 -4.14
CA ASP A 221 -9.70 -6.52 -5.14
C ASP A 221 -10.72 -5.58 -4.48
N VAL A 222 -11.50 -6.08 -3.52
CA VAL A 222 -12.46 -5.25 -2.77
C VAL A 222 -11.76 -4.21 -1.91
N ALA A 223 -10.71 -4.59 -1.17
CA ALA A 223 -10.00 -3.68 -0.28
C ALA A 223 -9.33 -2.55 -1.06
N THR A 224 -8.65 -2.87 -2.17
CA THR A 224 -7.97 -1.88 -3.02
C THR A 224 -8.95 -0.96 -3.73
N THR A 225 -10.06 -1.49 -4.23
CA THR A 225 -11.13 -0.70 -4.85
C THR A 225 -11.77 0.26 -3.85
N LEU A 226 -12.09 -0.18 -2.64
CA LEU A 226 -12.61 0.68 -1.58
C LEU A 226 -11.63 1.79 -1.20
N SER A 227 -10.35 1.44 -1.07
CA SER A 227 -9.27 2.41 -0.79
C SER A 227 -9.22 3.50 -1.87
N PHE A 228 -9.34 3.12 -3.14
CA PHE A 228 -9.38 4.07 -4.26
C PHE A 228 -10.62 4.97 -4.21
N LEU A 229 -11.80 4.42 -3.95
CA LEU A 229 -13.05 5.18 -3.87
C LEU A 229 -13.07 6.20 -2.71
N VAL A 230 -12.36 5.89 -1.62
CA VAL A 230 -12.23 6.80 -0.47
C VAL A 230 -11.15 7.86 -0.69
N ALA A 231 -10.16 7.60 -1.56
CA ALA A 231 -9.01 8.46 -1.80
C ALA A 231 -9.36 9.93 -2.11
N PRO A 232 -10.37 10.28 -2.95
CA PRO A 232 -10.73 11.68 -3.21
C PRO A 232 -11.14 12.45 -1.95
N PHE A 233 -11.89 11.81 -1.05
CA PHE A 233 -12.36 12.45 0.19
C PHE A 233 -11.18 12.79 1.11
N ILE A 234 -10.24 11.85 1.25
CA ILE A 234 -9.02 12.06 2.05
C ILE A 234 -8.11 13.11 1.41
N ALA A 235 -7.97 13.10 0.08
CA ALA A 235 -7.17 14.07 -0.64
C ALA A 235 -7.75 15.49 -0.48
N ILE A 236 -9.08 15.67 -0.58
CA ILE A 236 -9.77 16.94 -0.33
C ILE A 236 -9.57 17.39 1.12
N ALA A 237 -9.72 16.48 2.08
CA ALA A 237 -9.53 16.80 3.50
C ALA A 237 -8.10 17.27 3.77
N ASN A 238 -7.08 16.56 3.27
CA ASN A 238 -5.67 16.92 3.40
C ASN A 238 -5.38 18.28 2.76
N TYR A 239 -5.86 18.50 1.54
CA TYR A 239 -5.72 19.79 0.85
C TYR A 239 -6.34 20.94 1.64
N SER A 240 -7.56 20.75 2.14
CA SER A 240 -8.27 21.75 2.94
C SER A 240 -7.50 22.10 4.22
N LEU A 241 -6.93 21.09 4.89
CA LEU A 241 -6.14 21.30 6.11
C LEU A 241 -4.90 22.16 5.85
N VAL A 242 -4.09 21.84 4.85
CA VAL A 242 -2.82 22.55 4.59
C VAL A 242 -3.01 23.92 3.92
N THR A 243 -4.19 24.19 3.35
CA THR A 243 -4.52 25.49 2.74
C THR A 243 -5.32 26.41 3.64
N ASN A 244 -5.77 25.91 4.80
CA ASN A 244 -6.53 26.68 5.78
C ASN A 244 -5.79 27.94 6.21
N LYS A 245 -6.55 28.97 6.61
CA LYS A 245 -6.01 30.24 7.11
C LYS A 245 -5.20 30.04 8.40
N ASP A 246 -5.66 29.13 9.25
CA ASP A 246 -5.04 28.83 10.55
C ASP A 246 -3.79 27.94 10.43
N PHE A 247 -3.50 27.42 9.24
CA PHE A 247 -2.31 26.61 9.03
C PHE A 247 -1.05 27.48 9.02
N PRO A 248 0.03 27.09 9.73
CA PRO A 248 1.24 27.89 9.85
C PRO A 248 1.81 28.32 8.48
N ALA A 249 2.09 29.60 8.32
CA ALA A 249 2.51 30.17 7.03
C ALA A 249 3.75 29.50 6.44
N HIS A 250 4.71 29.12 7.32
CA HIS A 250 5.96 28.44 6.90
C HIS A 250 5.75 27.00 6.43
N GLY A 251 4.59 26.40 6.75
CA GLY A 251 4.24 25.03 6.33
C GLY A 251 3.34 24.99 5.09
N LYS A 252 2.84 26.12 4.62
CA LYS A 252 1.91 26.15 3.48
C LYS A 252 2.60 25.69 2.19
N PRO A 253 1.94 24.82 1.39
CA PRO A 253 2.51 24.35 0.15
C PRO A 253 2.68 25.50 -0.86
N PRO A 254 3.75 25.47 -1.69
CA PRO A 254 3.96 26.44 -2.76
C PRO A 254 2.84 26.35 -3.83
N LYS A 255 2.71 27.40 -4.64
CA LYS A 255 1.62 27.49 -5.65
C LYS A 255 1.58 26.29 -6.61
N TRP A 256 2.74 25.88 -7.12
CA TRP A 256 2.83 24.74 -8.05
C TRP A 256 2.30 23.43 -7.43
N LEU A 257 2.62 23.20 -6.15
CA LEU A 257 2.16 22.00 -5.46
C LEU A 257 0.65 22.05 -5.18
N ARG A 258 0.08 23.23 -4.93
CA ARG A 258 -1.38 23.39 -4.82
C ARG A 258 -2.10 23.07 -6.14
N VAL A 259 -1.54 23.54 -7.27
CA VAL A 259 -2.09 23.22 -8.59
C VAL A 259 -2.03 21.73 -8.85
N LEU A 260 -0.87 21.11 -8.59
CA LEU A 260 -0.69 19.66 -8.74
C LEU A 260 -1.67 18.88 -7.85
N SER A 261 -1.88 19.34 -6.60
CA SER A 261 -2.83 18.71 -5.68
C SER A 261 -4.28 18.78 -6.21
N VAL A 262 -4.68 19.92 -6.76
CA VAL A 262 -6.02 20.08 -7.36
C VAL A 262 -6.18 19.17 -8.57
N LEU A 263 -5.17 19.09 -9.45
CA LEU A 263 -5.18 18.17 -10.58
C LEU A 263 -5.27 16.70 -10.13
N GLY A 264 -4.52 16.33 -9.09
CA GLY A 264 -4.60 15.00 -8.50
C GLY A 264 -5.97 14.69 -7.89
N ILE A 265 -6.59 15.65 -7.19
CA ILE A 265 -7.95 15.50 -6.67
C ILE A 265 -8.97 15.32 -7.80
N LEU A 266 -8.87 16.12 -8.87
CA LEU A 266 -9.75 15.98 -10.03
C LEU A 266 -9.59 14.61 -10.70
N PHE A 267 -8.34 14.15 -10.85
CA PHE A 267 -8.06 12.80 -11.35
C PHE A 267 -8.74 11.74 -10.49
N LEU A 268 -8.54 11.76 -9.18
CA LEU A 268 -9.14 10.80 -8.26
C LEU A 268 -10.67 10.81 -8.31
N VAL A 269 -11.29 12.00 -8.37
CA VAL A 269 -12.76 12.14 -8.46
C VAL A 269 -13.27 11.54 -9.76
N ILE A 270 -12.68 11.91 -10.90
CA ILE A 270 -13.10 11.43 -12.22
C ILE A 270 -13.00 9.89 -12.30
N PHE A 271 -11.86 9.33 -11.88
CA PHE A 271 -11.66 7.88 -11.91
C PHE A 271 -12.50 7.13 -10.88
N SER A 272 -12.80 7.73 -9.72
CA SER A 272 -13.74 7.13 -8.76
C SER A 272 -15.17 7.09 -9.29
N ILE A 273 -15.61 8.12 -9.99
CA ILE A 273 -16.93 8.11 -10.66
C ILE A 273 -16.94 7.05 -11.78
N PHE A 274 -15.91 7.05 -12.61
CA PHE A 274 -15.76 6.06 -13.68
C PHE A 274 -15.78 4.62 -13.12
N GLY A 275 -15.00 4.34 -12.08
CA GLY A 275 -14.97 3.04 -11.43
C GLY A 275 -16.32 2.64 -10.83
N SER A 276 -17.02 3.56 -10.21
CA SER A 276 -18.36 3.30 -9.68
C SER A 276 -19.36 2.93 -10.78
N ILE A 277 -19.26 3.57 -11.94
CA ILE A 277 -20.10 3.27 -13.09
C ILE A 277 -19.79 1.87 -13.65
N GLU A 278 -18.51 1.51 -13.79
CA GLU A 278 -18.11 0.19 -14.29
C GLU A 278 -18.47 -0.93 -13.31
N ILE A 279 -18.34 -0.69 -11.99
CA ILE A 279 -18.82 -1.62 -10.95
C ILE A 279 -20.34 -1.82 -11.08
N TYR A 280 -21.10 -0.73 -11.20
CA TYR A 280 -22.56 -0.81 -11.36
C TYR A 280 -22.97 -1.63 -12.58
N LYS A 281 -22.34 -1.41 -13.74
CA LYS A 281 -22.64 -2.17 -14.97
C LYS A 281 -22.28 -3.65 -14.89
N LEU A 282 -21.35 -4.03 -14.03
CA LEU A 282 -20.90 -5.42 -13.88
C LEU A 282 -21.81 -6.23 -12.95
N TYR A 283 -22.39 -5.58 -11.94
CA TYR A 283 -23.15 -6.28 -10.90
C TYR A 283 -24.66 -6.04 -10.96
N PHE A 284 -25.11 -5.05 -11.74
CA PHE A 284 -26.52 -4.68 -11.92
C PHE A 284 -26.88 -4.45 -13.39
#